data_b887341aa8ee13e68d33aa84392ccc0f
#
_entry.id   b887341aa8ee13e68d33aa84392ccc0f
#
_cell.length_a   1.000
_cell.length_b   1.000
_cell.length_c   1.000
_cell.angle_alpha   90.00
_cell.angle_beta   90.00
_cell.angle_gamma   90.00
#
_symmetry.space_group_name_H-M   'P 1'
#
loop_
_entity.id
_entity.type
_entity.pdbx_description
1 polymer ?
#
loop_
_entity_poly.entity_id
_entity_poly.type
_entity_poly.pdbx_seq_one_letter_code
_entity_poly.pdbx_strand_id
1 'polypeptide(L)'
;MTFDDVRAIALAWPEVEDGTSYGTPALKVRKKMLARLKEDGDSLVLPGVPVDERKMLVESRPRLFYFTDHYQDYPIVLLRLSQAKRGDVEPLLRRHWRTLASKTAVAAFDRA
;
A
#
# COMPACT_ATOMS: atom_id res chain seq x y z
N MET A 1 4.49 -3.48 -12.56
CA MET A 1 5.35 -3.00 -11.45
C MET A 1 5.86 -4.15 -10.62
N THR A 2 6.97 -3.94 -9.97
CA THR A 2 7.52 -4.88 -8.98
C THR A 2 7.45 -4.24 -7.60
N PHE A 3 7.69 -5.03 -6.56
CA PHE A 3 7.77 -4.47 -5.20
C PHE A 3 8.95 -3.49 -5.07
N ASP A 4 10.03 -3.69 -5.84
CA ASP A 4 11.14 -2.72 -5.85
C ASP A 4 10.70 -1.35 -6.36
N ASP A 5 9.78 -1.31 -7.32
CA ASP A 5 9.19 -0.05 -7.78
C ASP A 5 8.40 0.63 -6.66
N VAL A 6 7.61 -0.14 -5.92
CA VAL A 6 6.85 0.37 -4.77
C VAL A 6 7.79 0.88 -3.70
N ARG A 7 8.85 0.14 -3.41
CA ARG A 7 9.89 0.53 -2.45
C ARG A 7 10.53 1.87 -2.83
N ALA A 8 10.87 2.04 -4.10
CA ALA A 8 11.48 3.28 -4.59
C ALA A 8 10.56 4.49 -4.42
N ILE A 9 9.25 4.29 -4.64
CA ILE A 9 8.27 5.35 -4.45
C ILE A 9 8.19 5.75 -2.97
N ALA A 10 7.98 4.78 -2.11
CA ALA A 10 7.67 5.04 -0.71
C ALA A 10 8.88 5.48 0.13
N LEU A 11 10.07 4.96 -0.18
CA LEU A 11 11.28 5.32 0.58
C LEU A 11 11.70 6.78 0.34
N ALA A 12 11.14 7.45 -0.66
CA ALA A 12 11.33 8.89 -0.84
C ALA A 12 10.54 9.71 0.18
N TRP A 13 9.61 9.11 0.92
CA TRP A 13 8.78 9.82 1.90
C TRP A 13 9.37 9.70 3.31
N PRO A 14 9.17 10.73 4.16
CA PRO A 14 9.69 10.70 5.52
C PRO A 14 9.13 9.51 6.33
N GLU A 15 9.95 9.00 7.24
CA GLU A 15 9.57 7.97 8.21
C GLU A 15 9.25 6.59 7.62
N VAL A 16 9.42 6.40 6.32
CA VAL A 16 9.23 5.08 5.70
C VAL A 16 10.47 4.24 5.89
N GLU A 17 10.28 3.02 6.39
CA GLU A 17 11.35 2.06 6.62
C GLU A 17 11.10 0.78 5.81
N ASP A 18 12.18 0.24 5.27
CA ASP A 18 12.18 -1.04 4.58
C ASP A 18 12.35 -2.17 5.60
N GLY A 19 11.66 -3.28 5.38
CA GLY A 19 11.74 -4.41 6.31
C GLY A 19 10.99 -5.61 5.78
N THR A 20 10.54 -6.44 6.72
CA THR A 20 9.75 -7.64 6.43
C THR A 20 8.54 -7.71 7.35
N SER A 21 7.51 -8.42 6.88
CA SER A 21 6.33 -8.74 7.68
C SER A 21 5.79 -10.07 7.20
N TYR A 22 5.56 -11.00 8.11
CA TYR A 22 5.13 -12.37 7.78
C TYR A 22 6.07 -13.06 6.78
N GLY A 23 7.38 -12.76 6.89
CA GLY A 23 8.40 -13.37 6.05
C GLY A 23 8.51 -12.81 4.64
N THR A 24 7.77 -11.75 4.30
CA THR A 24 7.83 -11.11 2.98
C THR A 24 8.27 -9.66 3.08
N PRO A 25 8.80 -9.07 1.98
CA PRO A 25 9.16 -7.66 1.98
C PRO A 25 7.99 -6.77 2.36
N ALA A 26 8.25 -5.79 3.21
CA ALA A 26 7.24 -4.86 3.69
C ALA A 26 7.83 -3.48 3.89
N LEU A 27 6.96 -2.48 3.80
CA LEU A 27 7.29 -1.09 4.10
C LEU A 27 6.50 -0.69 5.34
N LYS A 28 7.15 0.02 6.26
CA LYS A 28 6.54 0.42 7.53
C LYS A 28 6.75 1.91 7.75
N VAL A 29 5.82 2.48 8.49
CA VAL A 29 5.90 3.87 8.95
C VAL A 29 5.64 3.85 10.45
N ARG A 30 6.64 4.26 11.24
CA ARG A 30 6.53 4.25 12.71
C ARG A 30 6.10 2.88 13.24
N LYS A 31 6.68 1.82 12.67
CA LYS A 31 6.45 0.39 13.01
C LYS A 31 5.08 -0.15 12.57
N LYS A 32 4.27 0.64 11.86
CA LYS A 32 2.99 0.19 11.32
C LYS A 32 3.11 -0.12 9.84
N MET A 33 2.36 -1.12 9.38
CA MET A 33 2.45 -1.54 7.98
C MET A 33 1.90 -0.47 7.03
N LEU A 34 2.75 -0.05 6.10
CA LEU A 34 2.33 0.77 4.97
C LEU A 34 1.85 -0.11 3.82
N ALA A 35 2.62 -1.13 3.49
CA ALA A 35 2.29 -2.11 2.46
C ALA A 35 3.21 -3.31 2.59
N ARG A 36 2.80 -4.46 2.07
CA ARG A 36 3.69 -5.63 2.01
C ARG A 36 3.43 -6.44 0.74
N LEU A 37 4.45 -7.17 0.31
CA LEU A 37 4.33 -8.13 -0.78
C LEU A 37 3.71 -9.40 -0.21
N LYS A 38 2.68 -9.92 -0.87
CA LYS A 38 2.09 -11.20 -0.50
C LYS A 38 2.99 -12.35 -0.94
N GLU A 39 2.78 -13.52 -0.39
CA GLU A 39 3.60 -14.71 -0.64
C GLU A 39 3.62 -15.14 -2.10
N ASP A 40 2.63 -14.75 -2.90
CA ASP A 40 2.58 -15.04 -4.34
C ASP A 40 3.60 -14.22 -5.17
N GLY A 41 4.25 -13.24 -4.55
CA GLY A 41 5.26 -12.42 -5.20
C GLY A 41 4.72 -11.38 -6.17
N ASP A 42 3.39 -11.26 -6.31
CA ASP A 42 2.77 -10.32 -7.24
C ASP A 42 1.69 -9.45 -6.62
N SER A 43 1.14 -9.85 -5.48
CA SER A 43 0.07 -9.07 -4.84
C SER A 43 0.64 -8.13 -3.80
N LEU A 44 0.24 -6.86 -3.89
CA LEU A 44 0.55 -5.84 -2.89
C LEU A 44 -0.61 -5.74 -1.92
N VAL A 45 -0.33 -5.90 -0.63
CA VAL A 45 -1.32 -5.72 0.44
C VAL A 45 -1.33 -4.23 0.80
N LEU A 46 -2.47 -3.58 0.57
CA LEU A 46 -2.65 -2.14 0.81
C LEU A 46 -3.66 -1.89 1.93
N PRO A 47 -3.20 -1.57 3.14
CA PRO A 47 -4.10 -1.14 4.21
C PRO A 47 -4.65 0.28 3.98
N GLY A 48 -5.63 0.67 4.76
CA GLY A 48 -6.18 2.02 4.71
C GLY A 48 -7.19 2.24 3.58
N VAL A 49 -7.76 1.14 3.06
CA VAL A 49 -8.80 1.21 2.04
C VAL A 49 -10.10 0.71 2.67
N PRO A 50 -11.06 1.59 2.95
CA PRO A 50 -12.34 1.17 3.55
C PRO A 50 -13.05 0.14 2.69
N VAL A 51 -13.85 -0.71 3.34
CA VAL A 51 -14.55 -1.81 2.66
C VAL A 51 -15.43 -1.31 1.52
N ASP A 52 -16.10 -0.18 1.68
CA ASP A 52 -16.95 0.41 0.64
C ASP A 52 -16.14 0.81 -0.59
N GLU A 53 -15.00 1.46 -0.37
CA GLU A 53 -14.10 1.86 -1.46
C GLU A 53 -13.50 0.63 -2.13
N ARG A 54 -13.12 -0.36 -1.34
CA ARG A 54 -12.60 -1.63 -1.87
C ARG A 54 -13.60 -2.27 -2.83
N LYS A 55 -14.87 -2.27 -2.46
CA LYS A 55 -15.93 -2.82 -3.32
C LYS A 55 -15.96 -2.10 -4.66
N MET A 56 -15.90 -0.77 -4.64
CA MET A 56 -15.88 0.03 -5.86
C MET A 56 -14.66 -0.27 -6.74
N LEU A 57 -13.48 -0.37 -6.12
CA LEU A 57 -12.24 -0.67 -6.85
C LEU A 57 -12.31 -2.04 -7.51
N VAL A 58 -12.74 -3.07 -6.77
CA VAL A 58 -12.83 -4.43 -7.30
C VAL A 58 -13.86 -4.52 -8.42
N GLU A 59 -15.01 -3.86 -8.28
CA GLU A 59 -16.05 -3.88 -9.31
C GLU A 59 -15.60 -3.14 -10.58
N SER A 60 -14.87 -2.02 -10.44
CA SER A 60 -14.46 -1.22 -11.59
C SER A 60 -13.21 -1.77 -12.29
N ARG A 61 -12.30 -2.41 -11.55
CA ARG A 61 -11.04 -2.92 -12.10
C ARG A 61 -10.69 -4.28 -11.51
N PRO A 62 -11.45 -5.34 -11.83
CA PRO A 62 -11.28 -6.65 -11.20
C PRO A 62 -10.00 -7.38 -11.59
N ARG A 63 -9.32 -6.97 -12.67
CA ARG A 63 -8.01 -7.53 -13.02
C ARG A 63 -6.89 -6.96 -12.16
N LEU A 64 -7.09 -5.77 -11.62
CA LEU A 64 -6.09 -5.07 -10.81
C LEU A 64 -6.32 -5.30 -9.33
N PHE A 65 -7.55 -5.10 -8.86
CA PHE A 65 -7.89 -5.14 -7.44
C PHE A 65 -8.69 -6.39 -7.08
N TYR A 66 -8.41 -6.94 -5.90
CA TYR A 66 -9.18 -8.06 -5.35
C TYR A 66 -8.98 -8.10 -3.83
N PHE A 67 -9.64 -9.02 -3.18
CA PHE A 67 -9.39 -9.36 -1.78
C PHE A 67 -9.74 -10.82 -1.55
N THR A 68 -9.24 -11.37 -0.43
CA THR A 68 -9.50 -12.76 -0.03
C THR A 68 -10.33 -12.77 1.24
N ASP A 69 -10.88 -13.93 1.59
CA ASP A 69 -11.67 -14.10 2.81
C ASP A 69 -10.88 -13.68 4.06
N HIS A 70 -9.57 -13.90 4.04
CA HIS A 70 -8.70 -13.51 5.15
C HIS A 70 -8.81 -12.02 5.48
N TYR A 71 -8.99 -11.18 4.45
CA TYR A 71 -9.06 -9.72 4.60
C TYR A 71 -10.47 -9.16 4.53
N GLN A 72 -11.50 -10.03 4.50
CA GLN A 72 -12.87 -9.60 4.28
C GLN A 72 -13.35 -8.50 5.24
N ASP A 73 -12.99 -8.62 6.52
CA ASP A 73 -13.44 -7.69 7.56
C ASP A 73 -12.44 -6.56 7.87
N TYR A 74 -11.37 -6.46 7.09
CA TYR A 74 -10.33 -5.46 7.31
C TYR A 74 -10.33 -4.42 6.19
N PRO A 75 -9.95 -3.16 6.48
CA PRO A 75 -9.86 -2.11 5.45
C PRO A 75 -8.59 -2.28 4.62
N ILE A 76 -8.54 -3.37 3.86
CA ILE A 76 -7.39 -3.78 3.06
C ILE A 76 -7.88 -4.18 1.68
N VAL A 77 -7.15 -3.76 0.65
CA VAL A 77 -7.32 -4.24 -0.72
C VAL A 77 -6.02 -4.89 -1.19
N LEU A 78 -6.12 -5.88 -2.04
CA LEU A 78 -4.97 -6.48 -2.72
C LEU A 78 -4.91 -5.95 -4.15
N LEU A 79 -3.70 -5.68 -4.62
CA LEU A 79 -3.46 -5.14 -5.95
C LEU A 79 -2.43 -6.03 -6.65
N ARG A 80 -2.74 -6.46 -7.88
CA ARG A 80 -1.81 -7.27 -8.68
C ARG A 80 -0.78 -6.37 -9.32
N LEU A 81 0.47 -6.46 -8.85
CA LEU A 81 1.56 -5.61 -9.34
C LEU A 81 1.79 -5.78 -10.85
N SER A 82 1.65 -7.01 -11.37
CA SER A 82 1.81 -7.28 -12.81
C SER A 82 0.80 -6.52 -13.67
N GLN A 83 -0.31 -6.07 -13.09
CA GLN A 83 -1.35 -5.33 -13.80
C GLN A 83 -1.34 -3.83 -13.45
N ALA A 84 -0.42 -3.39 -12.59
CA ALA A 84 -0.45 -2.05 -12.02
C ALA A 84 0.52 -1.11 -12.71
N LYS A 85 0.13 0.17 -12.73
CA LYS A 85 1.00 1.30 -13.07
C LYS A 85 1.20 2.16 -11.83
N ARG A 86 2.19 3.05 -11.86
CA ARG A 86 2.48 3.94 -10.74
C ARG A 86 1.24 4.72 -10.26
N GLY A 87 0.45 5.23 -11.20
CA GLY A 87 -0.77 5.99 -10.88
C GLY A 87 -1.84 5.17 -10.16
N ASP A 88 -1.77 3.84 -10.21
CA ASP A 88 -2.69 2.97 -9.49
C ASP A 88 -2.26 2.77 -8.04
N VAL A 89 -0.97 2.78 -7.78
CA VAL A 89 -0.38 2.44 -6.48
C VAL A 89 -0.12 3.69 -5.64
N GLU A 90 0.54 4.68 -6.22
CA GLU A 90 1.05 5.83 -5.47
C GLU A 90 -0.03 6.61 -4.71
N PRO A 91 -1.21 6.91 -5.28
CA PRO A 91 -2.22 7.66 -4.54
C PRO A 91 -2.74 6.92 -3.30
N LEU A 92 -2.98 5.62 -3.41
CA LEU A 92 -3.47 4.81 -2.28
C LEU A 92 -2.38 4.68 -1.21
N LEU A 93 -1.14 4.43 -1.65
CA LEU A 93 0.00 4.29 -0.78
C LEU A 93 0.26 5.59 -0.01
N ARG A 94 0.27 6.73 -0.69
CA ARG A 94 0.50 8.05 -0.10
C ARG A 94 -0.60 8.42 0.88
N ARG A 95 -1.86 8.12 0.55
CA ARG A 95 -2.98 8.40 1.44
C ARG A 95 -2.81 7.66 2.77
N HIS A 96 -2.44 6.39 2.72
CA HIS A 96 -2.22 5.61 3.94
C HIS A 96 -0.98 6.10 4.70
N TRP A 97 0.10 6.43 3.99
CA TRP A 97 1.27 7.03 4.59
C TRP A 97 0.92 8.28 5.40
N ARG A 98 0.06 9.14 4.87
CA ARG A 98 -0.35 10.38 5.56
C ARG A 98 -1.08 10.09 6.87
N THR A 99 -1.74 8.95 7.00
CA THR A 99 -2.40 8.58 8.25
C THR A 99 -1.43 8.00 9.28
N LEU A 100 -0.30 7.44 8.84
CA LEU A 100 0.68 6.78 9.71
C LEU A 100 1.83 7.71 10.11
N ALA A 101 2.23 8.61 9.23
CA ALA A 101 3.36 9.52 9.46
C ALA A 101 3.01 10.56 10.51
N SER A 102 4.05 11.10 11.17
CA SER A 102 3.86 12.18 12.13
C SER A 102 3.37 13.44 11.44
N LYS A 103 2.71 14.31 12.20
CA LYS A 103 2.23 15.60 11.67
C LYS A 103 3.39 16.44 11.14
N THR A 104 4.55 16.39 11.80
CA THR A 104 5.75 17.09 11.37
C THR A 104 6.23 16.57 10.02
N ALA A 105 6.25 15.26 9.83
CA ALA A 105 6.68 14.64 8.57
C ALA A 105 5.73 14.99 7.43
N VAL A 106 4.42 14.94 7.67
CA VAL A 106 3.42 15.29 6.66
C VAL A 106 3.55 16.77 6.27
N ALA A 107 3.70 17.66 7.26
CA ALA A 107 3.87 19.09 7.00
C ALA A 107 5.14 19.38 6.19
N ALA A 108 6.24 18.70 6.51
CA ALA A 108 7.49 18.84 5.76
C ALA A 108 7.34 18.36 4.32
N PHE A 109 6.64 17.25 4.12
CA PHE A 109 6.36 16.73 2.78
C PHE A 109 5.52 17.71 1.96
N ASP A 110 4.50 18.30 2.57
CA ASP A 110 3.59 19.22 1.88
C ASP A 110 4.28 20.56 1.51
N ARG A 111 5.36 20.91 2.21
CA ARG A 111 6.14 22.12 1.92
C ARG A 111 7.23 21.91 0.86
N ALA A 112 7.56 20.67 0.57
CA ALA A 112 8.64 20.32 -0.36
C ALA A 112 8.25 20.61 -1.83
#